data_0a5b41386a8573508fc9dcb1b2879145
#
_entry.id   0a5b41386a8573508fc9dcb1b2879145
#
_cell.length_a   1.000
_cell.length_b   1.000
_cell.length_c   1.000
_cell.angle_alpha   90.00
_cell.angle_beta   90.00
_cell.angle_gamma   90.00
#
_symmetry.space_group_name_H-M   'P 1'
#
loop_
_entity.id
_entity.type
_entity.pdbx_description
1 polymer ?
#
loop_
_entity_poly.entity_id
_entity_poly.type
_entity_poly.pdbx_seq_one_letter_code
_entity_poly.pdbx_strand_id
1 'polypeptide(L)'
;MPTPPPPGRGKNTDPPPELAGPKATQREEPQDHALGRSQGGFGTKAHLVCDSHGILLAVELTAGQRHETQGFEEVNRRARRPRQAGRPTWPEKEAGDKGYSYARVRGWLSRRHIKPVIPTRKDQPRDPGFDKPTYRRRNVIERAIGWFKWCRALATRFDKLAVNYVALWIVANIQYLLRTYPEALGVRLSETT
;
A
#
# COMPACT_ATOMS: atom_id res chain seq x y z
N MET A 1 -42.31 51.81 25.47
CA MET A 1 -40.85 51.73 25.77
C MET A 1 -40.25 50.73 24.81
N PRO A 2 -39.29 51.10 23.95
CA PRO A 2 -38.67 50.14 23.04
C PRO A 2 -37.60 49.30 23.78
N THR A 3 -37.58 48.02 23.51
CA THR A 3 -36.61 47.05 23.99
C THR A 3 -35.20 47.33 23.47
N PRO A 4 -34.15 47.18 24.29
CA PRO A 4 -32.76 47.42 23.86
C PRO A 4 -32.29 46.29 22.92
N PRO A 5 -31.36 46.59 21.95
CA PRO A 5 -30.83 45.62 21.04
C PRO A 5 -29.90 44.61 21.72
N PRO A 6 -29.76 43.38 21.18
CA PRO A 6 -28.90 42.37 21.77
C PRO A 6 -27.42 42.73 21.66
N PRO A 7 -26.55 42.27 22.59
CA PRO A 7 -25.13 42.59 22.60
C PRO A 7 -24.44 41.99 21.34
N GLY A 8 -23.61 42.79 20.70
CA GLY A 8 -22.85 42.42 19.54
C GLY A 8 -21.89 41.25 19.82
N ARG A 9 -21.87 40.30 18.84
CA ARG A 9 -20.88 39.21 18.80
C ARG A 9 -19.48 39.81 18.82
N GLY A 10 -18.73 39.51 19.88
CA GLY A 10 -17.33 39.90 19.99
C GLY A 10 -16.51 39.37 18.79
N LYS A 11 -15.72 40.27 18.21
CA LYS A 11 -14.71 39.94 17.21
C LYS A 11 -13.71 38.99 17.84
N ASN A 12 -13.47 37.85 17.18
CA ASN A 12 -12.33 36.99 17.49
C ASN A 12 -11.07 37.85 17.46
N THR A 13 -10.51 38.12 18.63
CA THR A 13 -9.16 38.63 18.76
C THR A 13 -8.22 37.47 18.54
N ASP A 14 -7.44 37.52 17.48
CA ASP A 14 -6.36 36.60 17.24
C ASP A 14 -5.46 36.54 18.50
N PRO A 15 -4.98 35.34 18.89
CA PRO A 15 -4.08 35.22 20.03
C PRO A 15 -2.79 36.00 19.76
N PRO A 16 -2.19 36.63 20.79
CA PRO A 16 -0.99 37.43 20.62
C PRO A 16 0.16 36.62 20.03
N PRO A 17 1.01 37.21 19.16
CA PRO A 17 2.04 36.52 18.40
C PRO A 17 3.18 35.90 19.24
N GLU A 18 3.19 36.10 20.53
CA GLU A 18 4.27 35.65 21.43
C GLU A 18 4.18 34.19 21.90
N LEU A 19 3.11 33.46 21.55
CA LEU A 19 2.93 32.05 21.92
C LEU A 19 3.24 31.05 20.77
N ALA A 20 3.73 31.51 19.65
CA ALA A 20 4.32 30.66 18.66
C ALA A 20 5.75 30.29 19.10
N GLY A 21 5.85 29.29 19.96
CA GLY A 21 7.14 28.65 20.25
C GLY A 21 7.83 28.25 18.95
N PRO A 22 9.18 28.14 18.92
CA PRO A 22 9.92 27.83 17.71
C PRO A 22 9.27 26.62 17.07
N LYS A 23 8.87 26.75 15.78
CA LYS A 23 8.34 25.63 14.98
C LYS A 23 9.35 24.52 15.15
N ALA A 24 8.98 23.48 15.90
CA ALA A 24 9.84 22.34 16.11
C ALA A 24 10.26 21.89 14.71
N THR A 25 11.54 22.03 14.39
CA THR A 25 12.14 21.52 13.17
C THR A 25 11.75 20.07 13.12
N GLN A 26 10.86 19.71 12.18
CA GLN A 26 10.40 18.34 12.02
C GLN A 26 11.65 17.53 11.74
N ARG A 27 12.18 16.85 12.76
CA ARG A 27 13.26 15.90 12.56
C ARG A 27 12.71 14.85 11.60
N GLU A 28 13.30 14.75 10.42
CA GLU A 28 12.94 13.70 9.48
C GLU A 28 13.21 12.36 10.16
N GLU A 29 12.21 11.48 10.12
CA GLU A 29 12.39 10.12 10.63
C GLU A 29 13.46 9.40 9.81
N PRO A 30 14.34 8.60 10.44
CA PRO A 30 15.33 7.82 9.74
C PRO A 30 14.69 6.97 8.62
N GLN A 31 15.41 6.80 7.51
CA GLN A 31 14.89 6.09 6.34
C GLN A 31 14.56 4.62 6.61
N ASP A 32 15.29 3.99 7.52
CA ASP A 32 15.08 2.61 7.96
C ASP A 32 13.80 2.41 8.77
N HIS A 33 13.15 3.51 9.19
CA HIS A 33 11.83 3.44 9.82
C HIS A 33 10.69 3.32 8.80
N ALA A 34 10.84 3.82 7.58
CA ALA A 34 9.78 3.94 6.58
C ALA A 34 8.49 4.59 7.16
N LEU A 35 8.66 5.59 8.02
CA LEU A 35 7.60 6.33 8.70
C LEU A 35 7.53 7.75 8.18
N GLY A 36 6.34 8.34 8.12
CA GLY A 36 6.18 9.72 7.75
C GLY A 36 4.74 10.22 7.79
N ARG A 37 4.56 11.53 7.79
CA ARG A 37 3.26 12.17 7.97
C ARG A 37 2.54 12.34 6.62
N SER A 38 1.38 11.71 6.48
CA SER A 38 0.44 11.91 5.38
C SER A 38 -0.75 12.78 5.82
N GLN A 39 -1.69 13.04 4.92
CA GLN A 39 -2.97 13.70 5.28
C GLN A 39 -3.76 12.91 6.32
N GLY A 40 -3.65 11.58 6.32
CA GLY A 40 -4.29 10.69 7.30
C GLY A 40 -3.52 10.52 8.61
N GLY A 41 -2.41 11.25 8.81
CA GLY A 41 -1.56 11.16 9.99
C GLY A 41 -0.20 10.53 9.74
N PHE A 42 0.47 10.16 10.81
CA PHE A 42 1.78 9.54 10.79
C PHE A 42 1.66 8.04 10.53
N GLY A 43 2.33 7.55 9.49
CA GLY A 43 2.18 6.16 9.11
C GLY A 43 3.14 5.67 8.03
N THR A 44 2.91 4.45 7.60
CA THR A 44 3.66 3.74 6.55
C THR A 44 2.72 3.29 5.46
N LYS A 45 3.15 3.38 4.21
CA LYS A 45 2.48 2.72 3.08
C LYS A 45 3.15 1.38 2.83
N ALA A 46 2.36 0.31 2.78
CA ALA A 46 2.80 -1.01 2.33
C ALA A 46 2.40 -1.20 0.87
N HIS A 47 3.38 -1.40 0.01
CA HIS A 47 3.20 -1.77 -1.39
C HIS A 47 3.29 -3.29 -1.49
N LEU A 48 2.25 -3.90 -2.05
CA LEU A 48 2.10 -5.35 -2.07
C LEU A 48 1.97 -5.84 -3.52
N VAL A 49 2.64 -6.93 -3.82
CA VAL A 49 2.44 -7.69 -5.06
C VAL A 49 2.04 -9.09 -4.69
N CYS A 50 0.94 -9.57 -5.27
CA CYS A 50 0.50 -10.94 -5.14
C CYS A 50 0.36 -11.61 -6.51
N ASP A 51 0.31 -12.92 -6.51
CA ASP A 51 -0.02 -13.69 -7.71
C ASP A 51 -1.54 -13.74 -7.97
N SER A 52 -1.94 -14.49 -9.01
CA SER A 52 -3.34 -14.66 -9.39
C SER A 52 -4.19 -15.42 -8.36
N HIS A 53 -3.58 -16.04 -7.38
CA HIS A 53 -4.23 -16.77 -6.28
C HIS A 53 -4.33 -15.94 -5.00
N GLY A 54 -3.72 -14.74 -4.96
CA GLY A 54 -3.69 -13.87 -3.80
C GLY A 54 -2.52 -14.15 -2.85
N ILE A 55 -1.57 -14.98 -3.28
CA ILE A 55 -0.34 -15.23 -2.51
C ILE A 55 0.55 -14.00 -2.59
N LEU A 56 0.92 -13.45 -1.45
CA LEU A 56 1.83 -12.32 -1.37
C LEU A 56 3.23 -12.73 -1.81
N LEU A 57 3.72 -12.12 -2.88
CA LEU A 57 5.05 -12.36 -3.44
C LEU A 57 6.11 -11.42 -2.87
N ALA A 58 5.72 -10.18 -2.61
CA ALA A 58 6.62 -9.17 -2.06
C ALA A 58 5.86 -8.08 -1.31
N VAL A 59 6.55 -7.48 -0.37
CA VAL A 59 6.15 -6.26 0.33
C VAL A 59 7.29 -5.26 0.32
N GLU A 60 6.97 -3.99 0.08
CA GLU A 60 7.87 -2.85 0.17
C GLU A 60 7.20 -1.78 1.03
N LEU A 61 7.97 -1.17 1.92
CA LEU A 61 7.47 -0.13 2.81
C LEU A 61 8.01 1.23 2.40
N THR A 62 7.13 2.22 2.39
CA THR A 62 7.52 3.62 2.21
C THR A 62 6.88 4.50 3.27
N ALA A 63 7.50 5.63 3.57
CA ALA A 63 6.93 6.63 4.46
C ALA A 63 5.58 7.12 3.93
N GLY A 64 4.62 7.39 4.83
CA GLY A 64 3.23 7.67 4.49
C GLY A 64 2.99 8.83 3.52
N GLN A 65 3.87 9.85 3.51
CA GLN A 65 3.81 10.99 2.59
C GLN A 65 4.33 10.66 1.18
N ARG A 66 5.08 9.57 1.00
CA ARG A 66 5.66 9.24 -0.31
C ARG A 66 4.57 8.86 -1.31
N HIS A 67 4.81 9.24 -2.57
CA HIS A 67 3.89 8.91 -3.65
C HIS A 67 3.91 7.40 -3.94
N GLU A 68 2.75 6.82 -4.24
CA GLU A 68 2.56 5.37 -4.43
C GLU A 68 3.48 4.77 -5.49
N THR A 69 3.80 5.54 -6.54
CA THR A 69 4.70 5.07 -7.60
C THR A 69 6.15 4.86 -7.17
N GLN A 70 6.57 5.39 -6.03
CA GLN A 70 7.96 5.25 -5.57
C GLN A 70 8.29 3.83 -5.10
N GLY A 71 7.33 3.16 -4.43
CA GLY A 71 7.48 1.77 -4.00
C GLY A 71 7.23 0.75 -5.12
N PHE A 72 6.58 1.16 -6.23
CA PHE A 72 6.14 0.26 -7.28
C PHE A 72 7.28 -0.53 -7.93
N GLU A 73 8.34 0.15 -8.34
CA GLU A 73 9.44 -0.51 -9.04
C GLU A 73 10.18 -1.49 -8.14
N GLU A 74 10.39 -1.10 -6.87
CA GLU A 74 11.13 -1.92 -5.92
C GLU A 74 10.33 -3.15 -5.49
N VAL A 75 9.04 -3.01 -5.15
CA VAL A 75 8.22 -4.17 -4.78
C VAL A 75 8.14 -5.18 -5.93
N ASN A 76 8.07 -4.70 -7.17
CA ASN A 76 8.07 -5.58 -8.34
C ASN A 76 9.40 -6.27 -8.57
N ARG A 77 10.54 -5.61 -8.33
CA ARG A 77 11.86 -6.27 -8.39
C ARG A 77 11.95 -7.41 -7.37
N ARG A 78 11.42 -7.19 -6.16
CA ARG A 78 11.37 -8.22 -5.09
C ARG A 78 10.42 -9.36 -5.40
N ALA A 79 9.29 -9.06 -6.05
CA ALA A 79 8.30 -10.07 -6.45
C ALA A 79 8.78 -10.97 -7.60
N ARG A 80 9.91 -10.63 -8.22
CA ARG A 80 10.46 -11.37 -9.35
C ARG A 80 10.79 -12.81 -8.96
N ARG A 81 10.11 -13.76 -9.56
CA ARG A 81 10.28 -15.17 -9.23
C ARG A 81 11.61 -15.72 -9.74
N PRO A 82 12.43 -16.38 -8.90
CA PRO A 82 13.51 -17.20 -9.39
C PRO A 82 12.91 -18.37 -10.19
N ARG A 83 13.44 -18.64 -11.38
CA ARG A 83 13.12 -19.88 -12.11
C ARG A 83 13.92 -21.02 -11.51
N GLN A 84 13.35 -22.23 -11.44
CA GLN A 84 14.05 -23.42 -10.98
C GLN A 84 15.32 -23.73 -11.79
N ALA A 85 15.39 -23.28 -13.06
CA ALA A 85 16.60 -23.30 -13.87
C ALA A 85 16.61 -22.05 -14.75
N GLY A 86 17.40 -20.99 -14.43
CA GLY A 86 17.63 -19.86 -15.31
C GLY A 86 17.26 -18.48 -14.74
N ARG A 87 17.14 -17.49 -15.63
CA ARG A 87 16.88 -16.10 -15.26
C ARG A 87 15.48 -15.91 -14.67
N PRO A 88 15.33 -15.11 -13.62
CA PRO A 88 14.02 -14.74 -13.08
C PRO A 88 13.13 -14.12 -14.17
N THR A 89 11.87 -14.53 -14.23
CA THR A 89 10.92 -14.04 -15.24
C THR A 89 9.97 -12.98 -14.67
N TRP A 90 9.56 -12.08 -15.57
CA TRP A 90 8.48 -11.14 -15.29
C TRP A 90 7.12 -11.76 -15.60
N PRO A 91 6.03 -11.31 -14.97
CA PRO A 91 4.69 -11.75 -15.32
C PRO A 91 4.30 -11.23 -16.72
N GLU A 92 3.40 -11.92 -17.39
CA GLU A 92 2.86 -11.47 -18.69
C GLU A 92 1.99 -10.21 -18.54
N LYS A 93 1.22 -10.15 -17.44
CA LYS A 93 0.30 -9.04 -17.14
C LYS A 93 0.43 -8.64 -15.69
N GLU A 94 0.26 -7.35 -15.43
CA GLU A 94 0.19 -6.80 -14.07
C GLU A 94 -1.01 -5.88 -13.93
N ALA A 95 -1.89 -6.22 -12.98
CA ALA A 95 -3.07 -5.44 -12.66
C ALA A 95 -2.78 -4.53 -11.47
N GLY A 96 -3.06 -3.25 -11.64
CA GLY A 96 -2.90 -2.24 -10.61
C GLY A 96 -4.13 -1.35 -10.50
N ASP A 97 -4.22 -0.62 -9.42
CA ASP A 97 -5.28 0.35 -9.23
C ASP A 97 -4.98 1.66 -10.00
N LYS A 98 -5.97 2.57 -10.03
CA LYS A 98 -5.87 3.89 -10.67
C LYS A 98 -4.73 4.75 -10.14
N GLY A 99 -4.32 4.55 -8.88
CA GLY A 99 -3.20 5.24 -8.27
C GLY A 99 -1.88 5.00 -9.00
N TYR A 100 -1.77 3.88 -9.71
CA TYR A 100 -0.59 3.54 -10.52
C TYR A 100 -0.69 3.97 -12.00
N SER A 101 -1.74 4.70 -12.40
CA SER A 101 -1.93 5.14 -13.78
C SER A 101 -1.04 6.33 -14.16
N TYR A 102 0.27 6.16 -14.13
CA TYR A 102 1.27 7.14 -14.52
C TYR A 102 2.11 6.63 -15.68
N ALA A 103 2.53 7.55 -16.56
CA ALA A 103 3.39 7.22 -17.71
C ALA A 103 4.67 6.51 -17.28
N ARG A 104 5.27 6.90 -16.15
CA ARG A 104 6.44 6.23 -15.57
C ARG A 104 6.19 4.75 -15.29
N VAL A 105 5.06 4.42 -14.64
CA VAL A 105 4.70 3.04 -14.28
C VAL A 105 4.45 2.22 -15.55
N ARG A 106 3.63 2.74 -16.48
CA ARG A 106 3.37 2.06 -17.77
C ARG A 106 4.63 1.85 -18.57
N GLY A 107 5.52 2.85 -18.64
CA GLY A 107 6.81 2.74 -19.32
C GLY A 107 7.76 1.73 -18.66
N TRP A 108 7.73 1.64 -17.32
CA TRP A 108 8.52 0.64 -16.59
C TRP A 108 8.06 -0.79 -16.90
N LEU A 109 6.73 -1.02 -16.95
CA LEU A 109 6.12 -2.30 -17.31
C LEU A 109 6.42 -2.66 -18.79
N SER A 110 6.20 -1.71 -19.72
CA SER A 110 6.44 -1.94 -21.15
C SER A 110 7.88 -2.32 -21.47
N ARG A 111 8.87 -1.66 -20.83
CA ARG A 111 10.30 -2.03 -21.02
C ARG A 111 10.63 -3.46 -20.56
N ARG A 112 9.73 -4.09 -19.81
CA ARG A 112 9.86 -5.49 -19.33
C ARG A 112 8.92 -6.44 -20.02
N HIS A 113 8.25 -5.97 -21.06
CA HIS A 113 7.24 -6.72 -21.81
C HIS A 113 6.06 -7.19 -20.93
N ILE A 114 5.76 -6.44 -19.85
CA ILE A 114 4.61 -6.70 -18.99
C ILE A 114 3.43 -5.88 -19.50
N LYS A 115 2.31 -6.52 -19.81
CA LYS A 115 1.08 -5.80 -20.19
C LYS A 115 0.45 -5.13 -18.98
N PRO A 116 0.37 -3.77 -18.93
CA PRO A 116 -0.27 -3.08 -17.80
C PRO A 116 -1.79 -3.22 -17.89
N VAL A 117 -2.42 -3.73 -16.83
CA VAL A 117 -3.87 -3.78 -16.65
C VAL A 117 -4.26 -2.79 -15.57
N ILE A 118 -4.04 -1.51 -15.86
CA ILE A 118 -4.25 -0.38 -14.95
C ILE A 118 -5.27 0.55 -15.60
N PRO A 119 -6.41 0.86 -14.92
CA PRO A 119 -7.40 1.76 -15.51
C PRO A 119 -6.82 3.17 -15.69
N THR A 120 -7.28 3.87 -16.73
CA THR A 120 -6.93 5.26 -16.95
C THR A 120 -7.64 6.18 -15.96
N ARG A 121 -7.02 7.30 -15.63
CA ARG A 121 -7.61 8.37 -14.81
C ARG A 121 -8.59 9.18 -15.66
N LYS A 122 -9.40 10.03 -15.01
CA LYS A 122 -10.39 10.87 -15.70
C LYS A 122 -9.75 11.87 -16.68
N ASP A 123 -8.53 12.29 -16.36
CA ASP A 123 -7.68 13.23 -17.12
C ASP A 123 -6.86 12.55 -18.23
N GLN A 124 -7.01 11.24 -18.43
CA GLN A 124 -6.27 10.46 -19.41
C GLN A 124 -7.21 9.89 -20.47
N PRO A 125 -6.74 9.71 -21.72
CA PRO A 125 -7.49 9.01 -22.76
C PRO A 125 -7.90 7.61 -22.29
N ARG A 126 -9.14 7.22 -22.62
CA ARG A 126 -9.59 5.85 -22.33
C ARG A 126 -8.82 4.86 -23.21
N ASP A 127 -8.41 3.76 -22.62
CA ASP A 127 -7.82 2.63 -23.33
C ASP A 127 -8.93 1.73 -23.88
N PRO A 128 -9.17 1.68 -25.21
CA PRO A 128 -10.19 0.83 -25.79
C PRO A 128 -9.85 -0.67 -25.65
N GLY A 129 -8.56 -1.02 -25.53
CA GLY A 129 -8.06 -2.37 -25.31
C GLY A 129 -7.94 -2.79 -23.84
N PHE A 130 -8.59 -2.07 -22.92
CA PHE A 130 -8.48 -2.36 -21.50
C PHE A 130 -9.05 -3.74 -21.14
N ASP A 131 -8.21 -4.60 -20.57
CA ASP A 131 -8.53 -5.98 -20.19
C ASP A 131 -9.38 -6.02 -18.90
N LYS A 132 -10.67 -5.78 -19.05
CA LYS A 132 -11.64 -5.80 -17.93
C LYS A 132 -11.70 -7.15 -17.20
N PRO A 133 -11.67 -8.32 -17.88
CA PRO A 133 -11.66 -9.62 -17.19
C PRO A 133 -10.46 -9.78 -16.25
N THR A 134 -9.25 -9.49 -16.73
CA THR A 134 -8.04 -9.53 -15.89
C THR A 134 -8.12 -8.51 -14.76
N TYR A 135 -8.62 -7.31 -15.04
CA TYR A 135 -8.77 -6.29 -13.99
C TYR A 135 -9.73 -6.70 -12.86
N ARG A 136 -10.84 -7.38 -13.20
CA ARG A 136 -11.77 -7.91 -12.19
C ARG A 136 -11.11 -8.93 -11.27
N ARG A 137 -10.15 -9.72 -11.76
CA ARG A 137 -9.37 -10.66 -10.94
C ARG A 137 -8.51 -9.97 -9.89
N ARG A 138 -8.24 -8.68 -10.02
CA ARG A 138 -7.54 -7.88 -9.00
C ARG A 138 -8.18 -7.98 -7.60
N ASN A 139 -9.46 -8.34 -7.54
CA ASN A 139 -10.17 -8.61 -6.28
C ASN A 139 -9.43 -9.64 -5.37
N VAL A 140 -8.56 -10.49 -5.91
CA VAL A 140 -7.76 -11.43 -5.08
C VAL A 140 -6.84 -10.69 -4.11
N ILE A 141 -6.21 -9.57 -4.53
CA ILE A 141 -5.35 -8.80 -3.62
C ILE A 141 -6.17 -8.08 -2.55
N GLU A 142 -7.38 -7.61 -2.89
CA GLU A 142 -8.28 -6.97 -1.92
C GLU A 142 -8.70 -7.95 -0.82
N ARG A 143 -9.01 -9.20 -1.20
CA ARG A 143 -9.31 -10.26 -0.24
C ARG A 143 -8.11 -10.60 0.63
N ALA A 144 -6.91 -10.74 0.04
CA ALA A 144 -5.68 -10.98 0.79
C ALA A 144 -5.39 -9.84 1.78
N ILE A 145 -5.51 -8.56 1.34
CA ILE A 145 -5.37 -7.39 2.23
C ILE A 145 -6.43 -7.40 3.33
N GLY A 146 -7.67 -7.76 2.99
CA GLY A 146 -8.75 -7.93 3.97
C GLY A 146 -8.35 -8.91 5.05
N TRP A 147 -7.81 -10.07 4.67
CA TRP A 147 -7.33 -11.08 5.62
C TRP A 147 -6.15 -10.56 6.47
N PHE A 148 -5.14 -9.92 5.86
CA PHE A 148 -4.00 -9.35 6.58
C PHE A 148 -4.41 -8.28 7.62
N LYS A 149 -5.48 -7.53 7.38
CA LYS A 149 -6.01 -6.55 8.34
C LYS A 149 -6.55 -7.18 9.64
N TRP A 150 -6.88 -8.48 9.65
CA TRP A 150 -7.22 -9.19 10.88
C TRP A 150 -6.00 -9.40 11.78
N CYS A 151 -4.79 -9.38 11.22
CA CYS A 151 -3.56 -9.37 11.99
C CYS A 151 -3.35 -7.96 12.57
N ARG A 152 -3.66 -7.78 13.87
CA ARG A 152 -3.57 -6.47 14.54
C ARG A 152 -2.19 -5.83 14.41
N ALA A 153 -1.12 -6.63 14.46
CA ALA A 153 0.25 -6.15 14.29
C ALA A 153 0.51 -5.51 12.92
N LEU A 154 -0.24 -5.94 11.88
CA LEU A 154 -0.18 -5.33 10.55
C LEU A 154 -1.12 -4.13 10.41
N ALA A 155 -2.31 -4.21 11.01
CA ALA A 155 -3.31 -3.14 10.96
C ALA A 155 -2.88 -1.89 11.73
N THR A 156 -2.21 -2.10 12.88
CA THR A 156 -1.73 -1.05 13.77
C THR A 156 -0.23 -1.24 14.00
N ARG A 157 0.58 -0.63 13.15
CA ARG A 157 2.03 -0.76 13.24
C ARG A 157 2.57 -0.19 14.55
N PHE A 158 3.12 -1.05 15.42
CA PHE A 158 3.82 -0.67 16.65
C PHE A 158 5.34 -0.68 16.50
N ASP A 159 5.85 -1.43 15.51
CA ASP A 159 7.28 -1.55 15.27
C ASP A 159 7.87 -0.30 14.65
N LYS A 160 8.87 0.25 15.31
CA LYS A 160 9.60 1.42 14.83
C LYS A 160 10.43 1.08 13.60
N LEU A 161 11.16 -0.04 13.62
CA LEU A 161 12.00 -0.47 12.51
C LEU A 161 11.17 -1.09 11.38
N ALA A 162 11.42 -0.65 10.14
CA ALA A 162 10.73 -1.20 8.98
C ALA A 162 11.02 -2.69 8.77
N VAL A 163 12.24 -3.14 9.08
CA VAL A 163 12.63 -4.55 8.95
C VAL A 163 11.77 -5.48 9.81
N ASN A 164 11.46 -5.09 11.05
CA ASN A 164 10.59 -5.85 11.93
C ASN A 164 9.16 -5.90 11.38
N TYR A 165 8.68 -4.76 10.89
CA TYR A 165 7.34 -4.70 10.32
C TYR A 165 7.22 -5.51 9.02
N VAL A 166 8.27 -5.57 8.18
CA VAL A 166 8.33 -6.49 7.03
C VAL A 166 8.30 -7.95 7.49
N ALA A 167 9.04 -8.29 8.55
CA ALA A 167 9.01 -9.65 9.11
C ALA A 167 7.61 -10.07 9.54
N LEU A 168 6.81 -9.17 10.14
CA LEU A 168 5.41 -9.44 10.48
C LEU A 168 4.55 -9.73 9.24
N TRP A 169 4.78 -9.01 8.12
CA TRP A 169 4.11 -9.31 6.85
C TRP A 169 4.44 -10.70 6.33
N ILE A 170 5.71 -11.14 6.47
CA ILE A 170 6.15 -12.47 6.06
C ILE A 170 5.48 -13.54 6.92
N VAL A 171 5.47 -13.38 8.24
CA VAL A 171 4.82 -14.31 9.17
C VAL A 171 3.33 -14.43 8.88
N ALA A 172 2.65 -13.30 8.69
CA ALA A 172 1.24 -13.28 8.35
C ALA A 172 0.96 -13.96 6.99
N ASN A 173 1.86 -13.79 6.01
CA ASN A 173 1.74 -14.47 4.72
C ASN A 173 1.91 -15.99 4.86
N ILE A 174 2.83 -16.46 5.69
CA ILE A 174 2.99 -17.87 6.02
C ILE A 174 1.70 -18.42 6.63
N GLN A 175 1.10 -17.72 7.60
CA GLN A 175 -0.17 -18.11 8.20
C GLN A 175 -1.31 -18.15 7.16
N TYR A 176 -1.35 -17.18 6.25
CA TYR A 176 -2.31 -17.15 5.15
C TYR A 176 -2.16 -18.37 4.25
N LEU A 177 -0.94 -18.72 3.87
CA LEU A 177 -0.64 -19.88 3.03
C LEU A 177 -1.03 -21.20 3.71
N LEU A 178 -0.66 -21.36 4.97
CA LEU A 178 -1.00 -22.56 5.75
C LEU A 178 -2.51 -22.79 5.86
N ARG A 179 -3.29 -21.70 5.96
CA ARG A 179 -4.76 -21.78 6.03
C ARG A 179 -5.43 -22.00 4.68
N THR A 180 -4.90 -21.36 3.65
CA THR A 180 -5.57 -21.31 2.33
C THR A 180 -5.15 -22.48 1.44
N TYR A 181 -3.91 -22.98 1.62
CA TYR A 181 -3.31 -24.01 0.78
C TYR A 181 -2.59 -25.09 1.61
N PRO A 182 -3.25 -25.71 2.59
CA PRO A 182 -2.60 -26.69 3.48
C PRO A 182 -2.02 -27.89 2.70
N GLU A 183 -2.73 -28.36 1.70
CA GLU A 183 -2.30 -29.50 0.88
C GLU A 183 -1.05 -29.24 0.06
N ALA A 184 -0.91 -28.01 -0.50
CA ALA A 184 0.26 -27.61 -1.27
C ALA A 184 1.55 -27.59 -0.43
N LEU A 185 1.41 -27.49 0.90
CA LEU A 185 2.51 -27.45 1.86
C LEU A 185 2.72 -28.79 2.57
N GLY A 186 1.96 -29.83 2.20
CA GLY A 186 2.02 -31.15 2.84
C GLY A 186 1.52 -31.16 4.29
N VAL A 187 0.85 -30.11 4.73
CA VAL A 187 0.29 -29.99 6.08
C VAL A 187 -1.08 -30.65 6.11
N ARG A 188 -1.21 -31.81 6.71
CA ARG A 188 -2.52 -32.37 7.06
C ARG A 188 -3.03 -31.66 8.31
N LEU A 189 -3.99 -30.77 8.15
CA LEU A 189 -4.75 -30.25 9.28
C LEU A 189 -5.65 -31.41 9.72
N SER A 190 -5.36 -32.01 10.90
CA SER A 190 -6.31 -32.91 11.55
C SER A 190 -7.58 -32.10 11.82
N GLU A 191 -8.69 -32.52 11.21
CA GLU A 191 -10.01 -32.02 11.56
C GLU A 191 -10.27 -32.31 13.02
N THR A 192 -10.08 -31.31 13.86
CA THR A 192 -10.54 -31.37 15.24
C THR A 192 -12.02 -31.01 15.22
N THR A 193 -12.85 -32.03 15.28
CA THR A 193 -14.30 -31.97 15.53
C THR A 193 -14.60 -31.21 16.82
#